data_7ee4c4a26e03a7b60962a99cff3e6d6c
#
_entry.id   7ee4c4a26e03a7b60962a99cff3e6d6c
#
_cell.length_a   1.000
_cell.length_b   1.000
_cell.length_c   1.000
_cell.angle_alpha   90.00
_cell.angle_beta   90.00
_cell.angle_gamma   90.00
#
_symmetry.space_group_name_H-M   'P 1'
#
loop_
_entity.id
_entity.type
_entity.pdbx_description
1 polymer ?
#
loop_
_entity_poly.entity_id
_entity_poly.type
_entity_poly.pdbx_seq_one_letter_code
_entity_poly.pdbx_strand_id
1 'polypeptide(L)'
;MLLQIQEVVKQAHAESDSHDYSHVFTVCGFAIEIAKNIDEKVNPFVCIAGALLHDIGKTNRIFSNIHGLLGGTLAEELLDGLKVNPKIRDTVTRVVVRHTPTSNIPPETPEEKVVFDADTLDRLGLMGLLRGFLGKTGSMEQILTKYMEKRKLDYGKLNYDYSKQLGDKLHQELLEFLFIVEERLHSRMASITHLFDREGLVQDS
;
A
#
# COMPACT_ATOMS: atom_id res chain seq x y z
N MET A 1 -6.47 -7.72 23.96
CA MET A 1 -7.01 -8.05 22.64
C MET A 1 -6.17 -7.41 21.52
N LEU A 2 -6.03 -6.08 21.37
CA LEU A 2 -5.17 -5.49 20.34
C LEU A 2 -3.72 -5.97 20.39
N LEU A 3 -3.13 -6.11 21.57
CA LEU A 3 -1.78 -6.66 21.74
C LEU A 3 -1.66 -8.13 21.25
N GLN A 4 -2.70 -8.93 21.38
CA GLN A 4 -2.71 -10.30 20.86
C GLN A 4 -2.79 -10.32 19.33
N ILE A 5 -3.62 -9.46 18.74
CA ILE A 5 -3.67 -9.27 17.28
C ILE A 5 -2.30 -8.82 16.79
N GLN A 6 -1.72 -7.82 17.43
CA GLN A 6 -0.40 -7.27 17.10
C GLN A 6 0.69 -8.35 17.09
N GLU A 7 0.72 -9.22 18.09
CA GLU A 7 1.73 -10.28 18.18
C GLU A 7 1.58 -11.30 17.05
N VAL A 8 0.36 -11.72 16.73
CA VAL A 8 0.09 -12.62 15.61
C VAL A 8 0.53 -11.98 14.28
N VAL A 9 0.19 -10.71 14.07
CA VAL A 9 0.56 -9.97 12.85
C VAL A 9 2.08 -9.83 12.75
N LYS A 10 2.77 -9.50 13.84
CA LYS A 10 4.22 -9.39 13.87
C LYS A 10 4.92 -10.70 13.49
N GLN A 11 4.42 -11.82 14.00
CA GLN A 11 4.94 -13.14 13.64
C GLN A 11 4.65 -13.49 12.18
N ALA A 12 3.43 -13.22 11.71
CA ALA A 12 3.02 -13.51 10.34
C ALA A 12 3.84 -12.73 9.28
N HIS A 13 4.27 -11.50 9.61
CA HIS A 13 5.04 -10.63 8.71
C HIS A 13 6.56 -10.70 8.94
N ALA A 14 7.07 -11.59 9.79
CA ALA A 14 8.49 -11.65 10.14
C ALA A 14 9.41 -11.92 8.94
N GLU A 15 8.93 -12.62 7.90
CA GLU A 15 9.69 -12.96 6.69
C GLU A 15 9.16 -12.24 5.44
N SER A 16 8.40 -11.16 5.60
CA SER A 16 7.84 -10.42 4.48
C SER A 16 8.80 -9.36 3.94
N ASP A 17 9.04 -9.36 2.62
CA ASP A 17 9.98 -8.44 1.97
C ASP A 17 9.46 -7.00 1.87
N SER A 18 8.21 -6.82 1.45
CA SER A 18 7.63 -5.50 1.12
C SER A 18 6.41 -5.11 1.97
N HIS A 19 5.91 -6.05 2.76
CA HIS A 19 4.78 -5.88 3.67
C HIS A 19 5.21 -6.32 5.06
N ASP A 20 6.34 -5.78 5.50
CA ASP A 20 6.91 -6.04 6.81
C ASP A 20 6.09 -5.40 7.93
N TYR A 21 6.42 -5.74 9.15
CA TYR A 21 5.71 -5.21 10.32
C TYR A 21 5.84 -3.69 10.45
N SER A 22 6.92 -3.07 9.92
CA SER A 22 7.09 -1.61 9.96
C SER A 22 6.04 -0.90 9.11
N HIS A 23 5.70 -1.46 7.94
CA HIS A 23 4.59 -0.99 7.12
C HIS A 23 3.26 -1.05 7.87
N VAL A 24 2.93 -2.22 8.43
CA VAL A 24 1.67 -2.41 9.17
C VAL A 24 1.55 -1.41 10.31
N PHE A 25 2.66 -1.17 11.04
CA PHE A 25 2.66 -0.24 12.16
C PHE A 25 2.52 1.23 11.71
N THR A 26 3.11 1.59 10.58
CA THR A 26 2.95 2.92 9.97
C THR A 26 1.50 3.16 9.55
N VAL A 27 0.87 2.17 8.91
CA VAL A 27 -0.56 2.24 8.55
C VAL A 27 -1.44 2.42 9.78
N CYS A 28 -1.14 1.73 10.90
CA CYS A 28 -1.84 1.96 12.17
C CYS A 28 -1.68 3.41 12.66
N GLY A 29 -0.48 3.99 12.53
CA GLY A 29 -0.21 5.39 12.89
C GLY A 29 -1.08 6.36 12.08
N PHE A 30 -1.09 6.23 10.76
CA PHE A 30 -1.95 7.04 9.89
C PHE A 30 -3.44 6.83 10.19
N ALA A 31 -3.88 5.58 10.41
CA ALA A 31 -5.29 5.31 10.72
C ALA A 31 -5.74 6.00 12.01
N ILE A 32 -4.90 6.01 13.05
CA ILE A 32 -5.18 6.71 14.31
C ILE A 32 -5.22 8.22 14.08
N GLU A 33 -4.30 8.77 13.30
CA GLU A 33 -4.22 10.19 13.01
C GLU A 33 -5.44 10.67 12.21
N ILE A 34 -5.80 9.97 11.13
CA ILE A 34 -6.98 10.27 10.33
C ILE A 34 -8.24 10.19 11.20
N ALA A 35 -8.44 9.11 11.94
CA ALA A 35 -9.61 8.89 12.79
C ALA A 35 -9.83 9.98 13.84
N LYS A 36 -8.77 10.68 14.27
CA LYS A 36 -8.84 11.80 15.21
C LYS A 36 -9.21 13.15 14.56
N ASN A 37 -9.03 13.27 13.25
CA ASN A 37 -9.13 14.54 12.52
C ASN A 37 -10.22 14.55 11.44
N ILE A 38 -11.11 13.57 11.44
CA ILE A 38 -12.32 13.55 10.60
C ILE A 38 -13.57 13.80 11.45
N ASP A 39 -14.64 14.32 10.83
CA ASP A 39 -15.90 14.62 11.52
C ASP A 39 -16.75 13.37 11.77
N GLU A 40 -16.57 12.34 10.96
CA GLU A 40 -17.32 11.10 11.11
C GLU A 40 -16.90 10.32 12.35
N LYS A 41 -17.90 9.77 13.05
CA LYS A 41 -17.65 8.89 14.19
C LYS A 41 -17.20 7.52 13.69
N VAL A 42 -16.05 7.09 14.15
CA VAL A 42 -15.48 5.78 13.89
C VAL A 42 -15.26 4.99 15.18
N ASN A 43 -15.28 3.68 15.07
CA ASN A 43 -14.87 2.80 16.17
C ASN A 43 -13.34 2.66 16.17
N PRO A 44 -12.61 3.19 17.19
CA PRO A 44 -11.14 3.13 17.21
C PRO A 44 -10.59 1.70 17.20
N PHE A 45 -11.28 0.76 17.83
CA PHE A 45 -10.87 -0.64 17.80
C PHE A 45 -10.93 -1.21 16.38
N VAL A 46 -11.99 -0.91 15.64
CA VAL A 46 -12.15 -1.37 14.25
C VAL A 46 -11.05 -0.78 13.35
N CYS A 47 -10.77 0.52 13.48
CA CYS A 47 -9.70 1.15 12.68
C CYS A 47 -8.34 0.54 12.99
N ILE A 48 -7.98 0.35 14.27
CA ILE A 48 -6.67 -0.19 14.65
C ILE A 48 -6.56 -1.67 14.31
N ALA A 49 -7.59 -2.49 14.60
CA ALA A 49 -7.57 -3.91 14.27
C ALA A 49 -7.58 -4.13 12.75
N GLY A 50 -8.37 -3.34 12.01
CA GLY A 50 -8.38 -3.34 10.56
C GLY A 50 -7.02 -2.98 9.97
N ALA A 51 -6.37 -1.93 10.48
CA ALA A 51 -5.03 -1.53 10.07
C ALA A 51 -3.96 -2.58 10.42
N LEU A 52 -4.05 -3.24 11.58
CA LEU A 52 -3.14 -4.34 11.93
C LEU A 52 -3.28 -5.54 10.98
N LEU A 53 -4.51 -5.86 10.58
CA LEU A 53 -4.82 -7.08 9.83
C LEU A 53 -4.91 -6.87 8.31
N HIS A 54 -4.83 -5.63 7.82
CA HIS A 54 -5.14 -5.30 6.42
C HIS A 54 -4.38 -6.19 5.42
N ASP A 55 -3.11 -6.44 5.65
CA ASP A 55 -2.22 -7.19 4.77
C ASP A 55 -1.92 -8.64 5.23
N ILE A 56 -2.66 -9.17 6.22
CA ILE A 56 -2.45 -10.54 6.70
C ILE A 56 -2.56 -11.59 5.59
N GLY A 57 -3.36 -11.33 4.55
CA GLY A 57 -3.49 -12.19 3.38
C GLY A 57 -2.27 -12.20 2.45
N LYS A 58 -1.34 -11.24 2.56
CA LYS A 58 -0.10 -11.19 1.77
C LYS A 58 1.00 -12.11 2.30
N THR A 59 0.85 -12.65 3.48
CA THR A 59 1.74 -13.68 4.01
C THR A 59 1.72 -14.96 3.16
N ASN A 60 0.67 -15.15 2.33
CA ASN A 60 0.60 -16.21 1.33
C ASN A 60 0.80 -15.66 -0.08
N ARG A 61 2.01 -15.86 -0.65
CA ARG A 61 2.39 -15.33 -1.98
C ARG A 61 1.52 -15.86 -3.13
N ILE A 62 0.95 -17.05 -3.02
CA ILE A 62 0.13 -17.69 -4.07
C ILE A 62 -1.15 -16.87 -4.30
N PHE A 63 -1.72 -16.30 -3.26
CA PHE A 63 -2.98 -15.55 -3.30
C PHE A 63 -2.80 -14.03 -3.29
N SER A 64 -1.62 -13.53 -3.65
CA SER A 64 -1.32 -12.08 -3.61
C SER A 64 -2.32 -11.21 -4.38
N ASN A 65 -2.92 -11.74 -5.45
CA ASN A 65 -3.91 -11.00 -6.27
C ASN A 65 -5.28 -10.87 -5.59
N ILE A 66 -5.60 -11.73 -4.62
CA ILE A 66 -6.85 -11.73 -3.85
C ILE A 66 -6.60 -11.58 -2.35
N HIS A 67 -5.44 -10.99 -1.98
CA HIS A 67 -5.01 -10.89 -0.59
C HIS A 67 -6.03 -10.25 0.35
N GLY A 68 -6.84 -9.28 -0.13
CA GLY A 68 -7.90 -8.68 0.67
C GLY A 68 -8.98 -9.70 1.06
N LEU A 69 -9.42 -10.55 0.14
CA LEU A 69 -10.41 -11.59 0.43
C LEU A 69 -9.83 -12.67 1.37
N LEU A 70 -8.64 -13.17 1.06
CA LEU A 70 -7.96 -14.12 1.93
C LEU A 70 -7.69 -13.52 3.32
N GLY A 71 -7.24 -12.26 3.35
CA GLY A 71 -7.01 -11.52 4.58
C GLY A 71 -8.28 -11.37 5.41
N GLY A 72 -9.43 -11.12 4.77
CA GLY A 72 -10.72 -11.08 5.43
C GLY A 72 -11.04 -12.40 6.13
N THR A 73 -10.86 -13.54 5.46
CA THR A 73 -11.08 -14.87 6.07
C THR A 73 -10.15 -15.11 7.26
N LEU A 74 -8.85 -14.82 7.10
CA LEU A 74 -7.87 -14.99 8.19
C LEU A 74 -8.16 -14.06 9.37
N ALA A 75 -8.58 -12.84 9.11
CA ALA A 75 -8.98 -11.88 10.13
C ALA A 75 -10.21 -12.36 10.88
N GLU A 76 -11.23 -12.87 10.18
CA GLU A 76 -12.45 -13.42 10.79
C GLU A 76 -12.13 -14.59 11.71
N GLU A 77 -11.35 -15.58 11.25
CA GLU A 77 -10.93 -16.73 12.04
C GLU A 77 -10.16 -16.32 13.29
N LEU A 78 -9.20 -15.41 13.18
CA LEU A 78 -8.43 -14.90 14.32
C LEU A 78 -9.33 -14.20 15.35
N LEU A 79 -10.20 -13.30 14.88
CA LEU A 79 -11.07 -12.50 15.75
C LEU A 79 -12.15 -13.36 16.43
N ASP A 80 -12.62 -14.40 15.74
CA ASP A 80 -13.54 -15.38 16.32
C ASP A 80 -12.84 -16.20 17.43
N GLY A 81 -11.64 -16.68 17.17
CA GLY A 81 -10.79 -17.35 18.18
C GLY A 81 -10.50 -16.48 19.40
N LEU A 82 -10.37 -15.17 19.23
CA LEU A 82 -10.23 -14.19 20.31
C LEU A 82 -11.57 -13.79 20.97
N LYS A 83 -12.69 -14.36 20.55
CA LYS A 83 -14.05 -14.10 21.05
C LYS A 83 -14.45 -12.62 20.94
N VAL A 84 -14.06 -11.95 19.85
CA VAL A 84 -14.49 -10.60 19.54
C VAL A 84 -16.00 -10.60 19.25
N ASN A 85 -16.71 -9.55 19.68
CA ASN A 85 -18.12 -9.41 19.38
C ASN A 85 -18.39 -9.57 17.86
N PRO A 86 -19.36 -10.40 17.42
CA PRO A 86 -19.58 -10.69 16.01
C PRO A 86 -19.76 -9.45 15.13
N LYS A 87 -20.49 -8.43 15.59
CA LYS A 87 -20.66 -7.17 14.83
C LYS A 87 -19.34 -6.44 14.61
N ILE A 88 -18.48 -6.42 15.63
CA ILE A 88 -17.15 -5.80 15.54
C ILE A 88 -16.25 -6.63 14.63
N ARG A 89 -16.23 -7.98 14.79
CA ARG A 89 -15.51 -8.91 13.91
C ARG A 89 -15.88 -8.67 12.45
N ASP A 90 -17.16 -8.70 12.13
CA ASP A 90 -17.67 -8.54 10.76
C ASP A 90 -17.26 -7.17 10.18
N THR A 91 -17.28 -6.11 10.99
CA THR A 91 -16.84 -4.77 10.55
C THR A 91 -15.33 -4.76 10.26
N VAL A 92 -14.49 -5.35 11.13
CA VAL A 92 -13.03 -5.45 10.88
C VAL A 92 -12.76 -6.28 9.63
N THR A 93 -13.44 -7.41 9.45
CA THR A 93 -13.33 -8.25 8.25
C THR A 93 -13.61 -7.45 6.98
N ARG A 94 -14.67 -6.62 6.97
CA ARG A 94 -14.99 -5.74 5.85
C ARG A 94 -13.89 -4.72 5.57
N VAL A 95 -13.33 -4.11 6.63
CA VAL A 95 -12.18 -3.20 6.51
C VAL A 95 -11.03 -3.89 5.82
N VAL A 96 -10.66 -5.11 6.26
CA VAL A 96 -9.57 -5.89 5.66
C VAL A 96 -9.82 -6.21 4.19
N VAL A 97 -11.05 -6.57 3.81
CA VAL A 97 -11.40 -6.85 2.41
C VAL A 97 -11.26 -5.61 1.51
N ARG A 98 -11.54 -4.42 2.02
CA ARG A 98 -11.70 -3.17 1.25
C ARG A 98 -10.54 -2.17 1.39
N HIS A 99 -9.46 -2.55 2.09
CA HIS A 99 -8.38 -1.62 2.47
C HIS A 99 -7.53 -1.09 1.32
N THR A 100 -7.48 -1.78 0.18
CA THR A 100 -6.45 -1.49 -0.83
C THR A 100 -6.98 -0.77 -2.07
N PRO A 101 -6.28 0.27 -2.56
CA PRO A 101 -6.65 0.98 -3.80
C PRO A 101 -6.52 0.13 -5.07
N THR A 102 -5.96 -1.07 -4.96
CA THR A 102 -5.86 -2.03 -6.07
C THR A 102 -7.03 -3.02 -6.11
N SER A 103 -7.90 -3.01 -5.10
CA SER A 103 -9.12 -3.82 -5.08
C SER A 103 -10.21 -3.20 -5.96
N ASN A 104 -11.06 -4.07 -6.53
CA ASN A 104 -12.29 -3.64 -7.20
C ASN A 104 -13.46 -3.44 -6.22
N ILE A 105 -13.22 -3.57 -4.91
CA ILE A 105 -14.22 -3.42 -3.85
C ILE A 105 -13.87 -2.13 -3.09
N PRO A 106 -14.54 -1.00 -3.40
CA PRO A 106 -14.22 0.28 -2.79
C PRO A 106 -14.65 0.32 -1.30
N PRO A 107 -14.01 1.18 -0.47
CA PRO A 107 -14.45 1.42 0.90
C PRO A 107 -15.79 2.16 0.92
N GLU A 108 -16.67 1.82 1.87
CA GLU A 108 -18.01 2.39 2.01
C GLU A 108 -18.20 3.08 3.37
N THR A 109 -17.81 2.39 4.47
CA THR A 109 -17.97 2.93 5.83
C THR A 109 -16.82 3.85 6.23
N PRO A 110 -17.00 4.72 7.24
CA PRO A 110 -15.92 5.57 7.71
C PRO A 110 -14.66 4.80 8.13
N GLU A 111 -14.80 3.68 8.82
CA GLU A 111 -13.65 2.84 9.22
C GLU A 111 -12.93 2.23 8.01
N GLU A 112 -13.68 1.78 6.99
CA GLU A 112 -13.11 1.26 5.75
C GLU A 112 -12.31 2.36 5.04
N LYS A 113 -12.84 3.58 4.94
CA LYS A 113 -12.17 4.74 4.33
C LYS A 113 -10.92 5.17 5.09
N VAL A 114 -10.97 5.16 6.43
CA VAL A 114 -9.81 5.48 7.28
C VAL A 114 -8.66 4.54 7.01
N VAL A 115 -8.88 3.22 7.00
CA VAL A 115 -7.81 2.23 6.78
C VAL A 115 -7.35 2.22 5.33
N PHE A 116 -8.26 2.41 4.37
CA PHE A 116 -7.92 2.57 2.96
C PHE A 116 -6.99 3.78 2.74
N ASP A 117 -7.32 4.94 3.32
CA ASP A 117 -6.51 6.15 3.20
C ASP A 117 -5.15 5.96 3.90
N ALA A 118 -5.13 5.31 5.06
CA ALA A 118 -3.90 5.03 5.81
C ALA A 118 -2.92 4.13 5.01
N ASP A 119 -3.39 3.04 4.39
CA ASP A 119 -2.55 2.22 3.50
C ASP A 119 -2.12 3.00 2.25
N THR A 120 -3.03 3.80 1.69
CA THR A 120 -2.72 4.63 0.53
C THR A 120 -1.64 5.65 0.84
N LEU A 121 -1.67 6.32 2.00
CA LEU A 121 -0.65 7.27 2.43
C LEU A 121 0.74 6.63 2.55
N ASP A 122 0.82 5.42 3.13
CA ASP A 122 2.10 4.73 3.26
C ASP A 122 2.65 4.19 1.91
N ARG A 123 1.82 4.18 0.87
CA ARG A 123 2.24 3.90 -0.52
C ARG A 123 2.81 5.13 -1.23
N LEU A 124 2.45 6.33 -0.77
CA LEU A 124 3.02 7.59 -1.26
C LEU A 124 4.42 7.82 -0.65
N GLY A 125 5.14 8.79 -1.18
CA GLY A 125 6.47 9.14 -0.70
C GLY A 125 7.55 8.12 -1.03
N LEU A 126 8.76 8.40 -0.58
CA LEU A 126 9.95 7.63 -0.94
C LEU A 126 9.94 6.20 -0.37
N MET A 127 9.45 6.01 0.86
CA MET A 127 9.40 4.68 1.47
C MET A 127 8.40 3.76 0.75
N GLY A 128 7.24 4.27 0.40
CA GLY A 128 6.26 3.56 -0.40
C GLY A 128 6.79 3.22 -1.79
N LEU A 129 7.57 4.12 -2.39
CA LEU A 129 8.23 3.90 -3.66
C LEU A 129 9.27 2.78 -3.57
N LEU A 130 10.19 2.83 -2.59
CA LEU A 130 11.20 1.79 -2.38
C LEU A 130 10.58 0.42 -2.17
N ARG A 131 9.56 0.31 -1.32
CA ARG A 131 8.79 -0.94 -1.17
C ARG A 131 8.14 -1.38 -2.48
N GLY A 132 7.71 -0.43 -3.31
CA GLY A 132 7.15 -0.71 -4.61
C GLY A 132 8.11 -1.37 -5.59
N PHE A 133 9.41 -1.21 -5.44
CA PHE A 133 10.43 -1.89 -6.24
C PHE A 133 10.75 -3.29 -5.72
N LEU A 134 10.57 -3.56 -4.44
CA LEU A 134 10.85 -4.87 -3.85
C LEU A 134 9.98 -5.96 -4.49
N GLY A 135 10.59 -7.08 -4.81
CA GLY A 135 9.90 -8.21 -5.44
C GLY A 135 9.44 -7.99 -6.88
N LYS A 136 9.83 -6.88 -7.54
CA LYS A 136 9.56 -6.66 -8.96
C LYS A 136 10.65 -7.24 -9.83
N THR A 137 10.23 -7.80 -10.97
CA THR A 137 11.10 -8.35 -12.01
C THR A 137 10.87 -7.61 -13.32
N GLY A 138 11.91 -7.50 -14.15
CA GLY A 138 11.86 -6.78 -15.43
C GLY A 138 12.89 -5.66 -15.52
N SER A 139 12.90 -4.95 -16.64
CA SER A 139 13.75 -3.77 -16.80
C SER A 139 13.27 -2.61 -15.91
N MET A 140 14.16 -1.67 -15.63
CA MET A 140 13.82 -0.44 -14.89
C MET A 140 12.67 0.31 -15.57
N GLU A 141 12.71 0.44 -16.89
CA GLU A 141 11.66 1.07 -17.69
C GLU A 141 10.31 0.36 -17.51
N GLN A 142 10.28 -0.97 -17.58
CA GLN A 142 9.04 -1.74 -17.36
C GLN A 142 8.48 -1.55 -15.95
N ILE A 143 9.36 -1.49 -14.94
CA ILE A 143 8.93 -1.27 -13.55
C ILE A 143 8.36 0.15 -13.40
N LEU A 144 9.03 1.17 -13.95
CA LEU A 144 8.57 2.55 -13.90
C LEU A 144 7.20 2.69 -14.59
N THR A 145 7.10 2.29 -15.86
CA THR A 145 5.87 2.49 -16.65
C THR A 145 4.70 1.64 -16.14
N LYS A 146 4.94 0.40 -15.75
CA LYS A 146 3.86 -0.52 -15.38
C LYS A 146 3.36 -0.36 -13.95
N TYR A 147 4.28 -0.07 -13.01
CA TYR A 147 3.96 -0.09 -11.58
C TYR A 147 3.96 1.31 -10.96
N MET A 148 4.94 2.15 -11.30
CA MET A 148 5.09 3.44 -10.63
C MET A 148 4.11 4.49 -11.18
N GLU A 149 3.81 4.47 -12.46
CA GLU A 149 2.75 5.33 -13.02
C GLU A 149 1.40 5.16 -12.32
N LYS A 150 1.06 3.91 -11.97
CA LYS A 150 -0.18 3.65 -11.22
C LYS A 150 -0.19 4.27 -9.84
N ARG A 151 0.98 4.43 -9.20
CA ARG A 151 1.09 5.05 -7.87
C ARG A 151 0.84 6.55 -7.91
N LYS A 152 1.15 7.23 -9.01
CA LYS A 152 0.81 8.64 -9.20
C LYS A 152 -0.70 8.89 -9.03
N LEU A 153 -1.53 7.89 -9.35
CA LEU A 153 -2.99 7.97 -9.24
C LEU A 153 -3.52 7.66 -7.83
N ASP A 154 -2.71 7.10 -6.94
CA ASP A 154 -3.18 6.67 -5.61
C ASP A 154 -3.60 7.87 -4.75
N TYR A 155 -2.91 9.02 -4.86
CA TYR A 155 -3.30 10.26 -4.15
C TYR A 155 -4.75 10.68 -4.44
N GLY A 156 -5.18 10.61 -5.70
CA GLY A 156 -6.54 10.95 -6.12
C GLY A 156 -7.63 10.02 -5.58
N LYS A 157 -7.25 8.89 -4.94
CA LYS A 157 -8.18 7.93 -4.35
C LYS A 157 -8.43 8.16 -2.86
N LEU A 158 -7.70 9.09 -2.23
CA LEU A 158 -7.89 9.44 -0.82
C LEU A 158 -9.29 9.99 -0.59
N ASN A 159 -9.96 9.47 0.45
CA ASN A 159 -11.36 9.77 0.75
C ASN A 159 -11.52 11.08 1.52
N TYR A 160 -10.61 11.37 2.46
CA TYR A 160 -10.73 12.51 3.36
C TYR A 160 -9.80 13.64 2.98
N ASP A 161 -10.26 14.89 3.16
CA ASP A 161 -9.43 16.06 2.93
C ASP A 161 -8.23 16.12 3.88
N TYR A 162 -8.41 15.64 5.11
CA TYR A 162 -7.29 15.51 6.06
C TYR A 162 -6.23 14.50 5.54
N SER A 163 -6.67 13.37 4.97
CA SER A 163 -5.75 12.40 4.35
C SER A 163 -5.00 13.02 3.16
N LYS A 164 -5.66 13.87 2.36
CA LYS A 164 -4.99 14.59 1.26
C LYS A 164 -3.94 15.56 1.80
N GLN A 165 -4.24 16.32 2.86
CA GLN A 165 -3.27 17.20 3.51
C GLN A 165 -2.01 16.45 3.99
N LEU A 166 -2.20 15.28 4.62
CA LEU A 166 -1.08 14.41 5.00
C LEU A 166 -0.32 13.89 3.77
N GLY A 167 -1.03 13.59 2.69
CA GLY A 167 -0.50 13.02 1.46
C GLY A 167 0.20 14.02 0.55
N ASP A 168 -0.07 15.33 0.65
CA ASP A 168 0.43 16.34 -0.28
C ASP A 168 1.95 16.30 -0.44
N LYS A 169 2.68 16.35 0.67
CA LYS A 169 4.15 16.30 0.65
C LYS A 169 4.66 14.94 0.15
N LEU A 170 4.06 13.85 0.61
CA LEU A 170 4.45 12.50 0.20
C LEU A 170 4.23 12.29 -1.30
N HIS A 171 3.12 12.79 -1.83
CA HIS A 171 2.81 12.73 -3.24
C HIS A 171 3.80 13.56 -4.08
N GLN A 172 4.15 14.76 -3.61
CA GLN A 172 5.13 15.61 -4.27
C GLN A 172 6.51 14.95 -4.32
N GLU A 173 6.99 14.37 -3.21
CA GLU A 173 8.24 13.61 -3.15
C GLU A 173 8.25 12.43 -4.16
N LEU A 174 7.12 11.73 -4.28
CA LEU A 174 6.95 10.65 -5.25
C LEU A 174 7.12 11.16 -6.68
N LEU A 175 6.43 12.27 -7.04
CA LEU A 175 6.47 12.82 -8.39
C LEU A 175 7.87 13.33 -8.75
N GLU A 176 8.53 14.04 -7.85
CA GLU A 176 9.88 14.55 -8.05
C GLU A 176 10.89 13.42 -8.26
N PHE A 177 10.83 12.38 -7.43
CA PHE A 177 11.72 11.23 -7.58
C PHE A 177 11.49 10.50 -8.91
N LEU A 178 10.25 10.24 -9.28
CA LEU A 178 9.93 9.56 -10.55
C LEU A 178 10.41 10.40 -11.74
N PHE A 179 10.20 11.69 -11.72
CA PHE A 179 10.71 12.61 -12.76
C PHE A 179 12.23 12.50 -12.92
N ILE A 180 12.99 12.55 -11.80
CA ILE A 180 14.45 12.43 -11.82
C ILE A 180 14.88 11.07 -12.42
N VAL A 181 14.22 9.98 -12.04
CA VAL A 181 14.58 8.64 -12.53
C VAL A 181 14.28 8.49 -14.02
N GLU A 182 13.14 8.98 -14.48
CA GLU A 182 12.74 8.97 -15.89
C GLU A 182 13.71 9.78 -16.77
N GLU A 183 14.07 11.00 -16.36
CA GLU A 183 15.04 11.83 -17.03
C GLU A 183 16.43 11.15 -17.12
N ARG A 184 16.86 10.50 -16.04
CA ARG A 184 18.13 9.76 -16.02
C ARG A 184 18.12 8.54 -16.94
N LEU A 185 16.98 7.85 -17.00
CA LEU A 185 16.82 6.70 -17.90
C LEU A 185 16.86 7.13 -19.37
N HIS A 186 16.10 8.17 -19.75
CA HIS A 186 16.10 8.74 -21.10
C HIS A 186 17.48 9.22 -21.51
N SER A 187 18.18 9.94 -20.64
CA SER A 187 19.54 10.43 -20.91
C SER A 187 20.54 9.28 -21.16
N ARG A 188 20.43 8.19 -20.41
CA ARG A 188 21.28 6.98 -20.64
C ARG A 188 21.00 6.36 -21.99
N MET A 189 19.74 6.20 -22.35
CA MET A 189 19.36 5.59 -23.64
C MET A 189 19.83 6.45 -24.82
N ALA A 190 19.64 7.77 -24.76
CA ALA A 190 20.12 8.69 -25.77
C ALA A 190 21.66 8.65 -25.91
N SER A 191 22.39 8.59 -24.80
CA SER A 191 23.86 8.47 -24.80
C SER A 191 24.35 7.17 -25.47
N ILE A 192 23.69 6.06 -25.22
CA ILE A 192 24.02 4.76 -25.83
C ILE A 192 23.76 4.79 -27.33
N THR A 193 22.62 5.30 -27.76
CA THR A 193 22.29 5.46 -29.18
C THR A 193 23.34 6.30 -29.90
N HIS A 194 23.68 7.46 -29.35
CA HIS A 194 24.71 8.33 -29.91
C HIS A 194 26.08 7.65 -30.02
N LEU A 195 26.46 6.84 -29.03
CA LEU A 195 27.73 6.07 -29.09
C LEU A 195 27.72 5.07 -30.23
N PHE A 196 26.63 4.33 -30.41
CA PHE A 196 26.51 3.36 -31.49
C PHE A 196 26.55 4.02 -32.87
N ASP A 197 25.86 5.14 -33.05
CA ASP A 197 25.86 5.93 -34.29
C ASP A 197 27.27 6.41 -34.62
N ARG A 198 27.99 6.95 -33.64
CA ARG A 198 29.34 7.48 -33.83
C ARG A 198 30.37 6.38 -34.16
N GLU A 199 30.25 5.23 -33.54
CA GLU A 199 31.17 4.09 -33.75
C GLU A 199 30.75 3.23 -34.98
N GLY A 200 29.69 3.62 -35.70
CA GLY A 200 29.21 2.88 -36.89
C GLY A 200 28.70 1.46 -36.59
N LEU A 201 28.22 1.26 -35.34
CA LEU A 201 27.78 -0.08 -34.89
C LEU A 201 26.30 -0.33 -35.21
N VAL A 202 25.56 0.68 -35.61
CA VAL A 202 24.20 0.55 -36.17
C VAL A 202 24.33 0.49 -37.70
N GLN A 203 24.26 -0.70 -38.29
CA GLN A 203 24.05 -0.81 -39.71
C GLN A 203 22.56 -0.76 -39.98
N ASP A 204 22.14 0.16 -40.86
CA ASP A 204 20.79 0.21 -41.38
C ASP A 204 20.47 -1.18 -41.99
N SER A 205 19.50 -1.88 -41.36
CA SER A 205 18.96 -3.16 -41.83
C SER A 205 17.61 -2.94 -42.48
#